data_d4d58bb9e8e899aeca3e505870418abc
#
_entry.id   d4d58bb9e8e899aeca3e505870418abc
#
_cell.length_a   1.000
_cell.length_b   1.000
_cell.length_c   1.000
_cell.angle_alpha   90.00
_cell.angle_beta   90.00
_cell.angle_gamma   90.00
#
_symmetry.space_group_name_H-M   'P 1'
#
loop_
_entity.id
_entity.type
_entity.pdbx_description
1 polymer ?
#
loop_
_entity_poly.entity_id
_entity_poly.type
_entity_poly.pdbx_seq_one_letter_code
_entity_poly.pdbx_strand_id
1 'polypeptide(L)'
;MLCVHVSFVLVYMDLKCFDTETFFADRGKLLEFLHGGFLFDYYYSLSYGCGFSLHLLPNRIEISLFRTFQPMGDAISNPAFIQMTKFGTISRQQEIKATLYVMLLQKREENAITLAATANNGRIIEEPLADERPVAPKRMVFMLAALILGLAIPVGIVYLHDLLKYKIENREDVEAITGVSILAELPLVKKTGEGSIVVRENKNDLMEEMFRGLRTNLLFMLGKDERVILFSSTQPGEGKSFVAGNLAVSLAYLGKRVVVVGMDIRKPGLNRVFNISRKMEGITNYLSDPDHVELFDMVQRSDISPNLDILPGGPIPPNPTELVARDVLERAIARLKERYDYVILDTAPIGMVTDTAIIGRVADMCVYVCRADVTPKAGFNYINVLRRERKFPKLATVINGLDMSKRKNSYGYGYGKKYGYGKGYGYGYGYGYGFEAGDKKK
;
A
#
# COMPACT_ATOMS: atom_id res chain seq x y z
N MET A 1 14.46 17.76 23.76
CA MET A 1 13.12 17.17 23.60
C MET A 1 13.11 15.84 22.84
N LEU A 2 13.99 15.63 21.85
CA LEU A 2 14.13 14.32 21.19
C LEU A 2 14.66 13.20 22.11
N CYS A 3 15.55 13.52 23.05
CA CYS A 3 16.10 12.52 24.00
C CYS A 3 15.06 11.90 24.95
N VAL A 4 14.01 12.66 25.31
CA VAL A 4 12.96 12.16 26.22
C VAL A 4 12.05 11.14 25.52
N HIS A 5 11.84 11.27 24.21
CA HIS A 5 10.95 10.35 23.46
C HIS A 5 11.60 9.00 23.16
N VAL A 6 12.92 8.97 22.95
CA VAL A 6 13.65 7.69 22.74
C VAL A 6 13.70 6.88 24.04
N SER A 7 13.86 7.53 25.19
CA SER A 7 13.79 6.86 26.50
C SER A 7 12.40 6.29 26.81
N PHE A 8 11.32 6.97 26.39
CA PHE A 8 9.95 6.51 26.64
C PHE A 8 9.56 5.28 25.79
N VAL A 9 10.05 5.19 24.56
CA VAL A 9 9.79 4.02 23.69
C VAL A 9 10.53 2.78 24.18
N LEU A 10 11.71 2.96 24.78
CA LEU A 10 12.49 1.83 25.34
C LEU A 10 11.95 1.35 26.70
N VAL A 11 11.31 2.21 27.48
CA VAL A 11 10.70 1.85 28.77
C VAL A 11 9.34 1.17 28.63
N TYR A 12 8.65 1.34 27.49
CA TYR A 12 7.33 0.72 27.23
C TYR A 12 7.45 -0.65 26.51
N MET A 13 8.65 -1.12 26.22
CA MET A 13 8.85 -2.52 25.83
C MET A 13 8.85 -3.36 27.11
N ASP A 14 7.66 -3.79 27.49
CA ASP A 14 7.36 -4.66 28.62
C ASP A 14 8.27 -5.90 28.54
N LEU A 15 9.20 -6.04 29.49
CA LEU A 15 10.15 -7.14 29.63
C LEU A 15 9.42 -8.42 30.08
N LYS A 16 8.46 -8.89 29.31
CA LYS A 16 7.93 -10.24 29.44
C LYS A 16 8.64 -11.14 28.45
N CYS A 17 9.60 -11.93 28.97
CA CYS A 17 10.24 -13.06 28.30
C CYS A 17 10.89 -12.70 26.95
N PHE A 18 12.07 -12.10 27.01
CA PHE A 18 12.94 -12.04 25.83
C PHE A 18 13.67 -13.37 25.66
N ASP A 19 13.22 -14.15 24.70
CA ASP A 19 14.01 -15.25 24.15
C ASP A 19 15.15 -14.66 23.33
N THR A 20 16.37 -15.08 23.58
CA THR A 20 17.59 -14.53 22.97
C THR A 20 17.61 -14.68 21.44
N GLU A 21 16.83 -15.57 20.87
CA GLU A 21 16.73 -15.74 19.41
C GLU A 21 15.95 -14.63 18.71
N THR A 22 14.94 -14.04 19.36
CA THR A 22 14.15 -12.94 18.76
C THR A 22 14.89 -11.61 18.72
N PHE A 23 15.83 -11.39 19.61
CA PHE A 23 16.64 -10.16 19.63
C PHE A 23 17.62 -10.07 18.44
N PHE A 24 18.06 -11.22 17.91
CA PHE A 24 18.99 -11.26 16.78
C PHE A 24 18.33 -11.21 15.41
N ALA A 25 17.03 -11.49 15.31
CA ALA A 25 16.31 -11.49 14.04
C ALA A 25 16.01 -10.07 13.48
N ASP A 26 16.01 -9.04 14.33
CA ASP A 26 15.60 -7.68 13.93
C ASP A 26 16.77 -6.69 13.75
N ARG A 27 17.99 -7.23 13.53
CA ARG A 27 19.23 -6.43 13.31
C ARG A 27 19.11 -5.38 12.21
N GLY A 28 18.32 -5.65 11.16
CA GLY A 28 18.18 -4.75 10.02
C GLY A 28 17.45 -3.45 10.33
N LYS A 29 16.50 -3.46 11.25
CA LYS A 29 15.69 -2.28 11.57
C LYS A 29 16.32 -1.33 12.60
N LEU A 30 17.17 -1.88 13.48
CA LEU A 30 17.88 -1.08 14.48
C LEU A 30 19.07 -0.30 13.88
N LEU A 31 19.70 -0.83 12.83
CA LEU A 31 20.86 -0.20 12.18
C LEU A 31 20.47 1.03 11.32
N GLU A 32 19.28 1.06 10.76
CA GLU A 32 18.81 2.23 10.00
C GLU A 32 18.49 3.43 10.88
N PHE A 33 18.22 3.22 12.19
CA PHE A 33 17.85 4.30 13.10
C PHE A 33 19.06 5.00 13.75
N LEU A 34 20.25 4.40 13.68
CA LEU A 34 21.45 4.82 14.44
C LEU A 34 22.51 5.54 13.60
N HIS A 35 22.19 6.00 12.39
CA HIS A 35 23.13 6.75 11.54
C HIS A 35 23.46 8.19 11.98
N GLY A 36 23.09 8.55 13.21
CA GLY A 36 23.36 9.87 13.77
C GLY A 36 24.31 9.78 14.97
N GLY A 37 25.56 9.57 14.74
CA GLY A 37 26.78 9.71 15.55
C GLY A 37 26.72 10.16 17.02
N PHE A 38 26.00 9.46 17.91
CA PHE A 38 26.06 9.70 19.36
C PHE A 38 26.55 8.44 20.08
N LEU A 39 27.58 8.63 20.94
CA LEU A 39 28.06 7.61 21.87
C LEU A 39 27.10 7.57 23.08
N PHE A 40 26.50 6.42 23.36
CA PHE A 40 25.79 6.16 24.61
C PHE A 40 26.34 4.90 25.29
N ASP A 41 26.83 5.06 26.52
CA ASP A 41 27.17 3.96 27.40
C ASP A 41 26.01 3.65 28.35
N TYR A 42 25.47 2.44 28.26
CA TYR A 42 24.39 1.99 29.14
C TYR A 42 24.87 0.81 29.99
N TYR A 43 24.77 0.92 31.33
CA TYR A 43 25.00 -0.15 32.27
C TYR A 43 23.67 -0.67 32.83
N TYR A 44 23.41 -1.94 32.65
CA TYR A 44 22.28 -2.62 33.27
C TYR A 44 22.76 -3.69 34.25
N SER A 45 22.30 -3.63 35.49
CA SER A 45 22.50 -4.67 36.50
C SER A 45 21.21 -5.46 36.71
N LEU A 46 21.22 -6.73 36.39
CA LEU A 46 20.11 -7.64 36.66
C LEU A 46 20.29 -8.29 38.06
N SER A 47 19.15 -8.46 38.77
CA SER A 47 19.08 -8.97 40.18
C SER A 47 19.64 -10.39 40.41
N TYR A 48 20.26 -11.02 39.43
CA TYR A 48 20.81 -12.36 39.47
C TYR A 48 22.34 -12.45 39.19
N GLY A 49 23.09 -11.39 39.46
CA GLY A 49 24.55 -11.43 39.38
C GLY A 49 25.13 -11.50 37.95
N CYS A 50 24.34 -11.18 36.91
CA CYS A 50 24.85 -11.01 35.56
C CYS A 50 24.70 -9.54 35.17
N GLY A 51 25.81 -8.88 34.85
CA GLY A 51 25.82 -7.54 34.28
C GLY A 51 26.22 -7.61 32.81
N PHE A 52 25.61 -6.76 31.98
CA PHE A 52 26.09 -6.55 30.63
C PHE A 52 26.35 -5.06 30.39
N SER A 53 27.35 -4.77 29.60
CA SER A 53 27.61 -3.42 29.11
C SER A 53 27.44 -3.37 27.60
N LEU A 54 26.77 -2.35 27.12
CA LEU A 54 26.55 -2.08 25.70
C LEU A 54 27.41 -0.87 25.31
N HIS A 55 28.43 -1.09 24.47
CA HIS A 55 29.25 -0.02 23.91
C HIS A 55 28.85 0.22 22.46
N LEU A 56 28.42 1.41 22.16
CA LEU A 56 28.05 1.84 20.81
C LEU A 56 29.21 2.68 20.24
N LEU A 57 29.97 2.08 19.34
CA LEU A 57 30.98 2.78 18.53
C LEU A 57 30.40 3.09 17.13
N PRO A 58 30.90 4.10 16.43
CA PRO A 58 30.28 4.57 15.16
C PRO A 58 30.10 3.52 14.06
N ASN A 59 30.72 2.33 14.18
CA ASN A 59 30.55 1.23 13.22
C ASN A 59 30.54 -0.16 13.85
N ARG A 60 30.36 -0.29 15.18
CA ARG A 60 30.37 -1.59 15.86
C ARG A 60 29.59 -1.53 17.16
N ILE A 61 28.79 -2.57 17.39
CA ILE A 61 28.15 -2.82 18.68
C ILE A 61 28.90 -3.93 19.37
N GLU A 62 29.51 -3.67 20.52
CA GLU A 62 30.15 -4.68 21.37
C GLU A 62 29.30 -4.90 22.62
N ILE A 63 28.88 -6.14 22.82
CA ILE A 63 28.15 -6.56 24.02
C ILE A 63 29.08 -7.48 24.82
N SER A 64 29.47 -7.04 26.00
CA SER A 64 30.28 -7.84 26.90
C SER A 64 29.43 -8.37 28.06
N LEU A 65 29.36 -9.67 28.21
CA LEU A 65 28.67 -10.35 29.30
C LEU A 65 29.69 -10.73 30.38
N PHE A 66 29.55 -10.18 31.57
CA PHE A 66 30.37 -10.56 32.71
C PHE A 66 29.57 -11.51 33.59
N ARG A 67 30.10 -12.72 33.73
CA ARG A 67 29.62 -13.71 34.70
C ARG A 67 30.61 -13.81 35.83
N THR A 68 30.32 -13.19 36.94
CA THR A 68 31.08 -13.41 38.18
C THR A 68 30.55 -14.68 38.84
N PHE A 69 31.16 -15.80 38.50
CA PHE A 69 30.98 -17.03 39.28
C PHE A 69 32.17 -17.15 40.23
N GLN A 70 31.91 -17.12 41.51
CA GLN A 70 32.85 -17.57 42.52
C GLN A 70 32.19 -18.72 43.28
N PRO A 71 32.67 -19.95 43.10
CA PRO A 71 32.27 -21.04 43.97
C PRO A 71 33.08 -20.93 45.24
N MET A 72 32.49 -20.57 46.32
CA MET A 72 33.08 -20.67 47.65
C MET A 72 32.27 -21.68 48.45
N GLY A 73 32.57 -22.92 48.16
CA GLY A 73 32.17 -24.05 49.00
C GLY A 73 33.44 -24.62 49.68
N ASP A 74 33.32 -24.85 50.96
CA ASP A 74 34.18 -25.73 51.76
C ASP A 74 35.55 -25.22 52.25
N ALA A 75 35.55 -24.11 52.99
CA ALA A 75 36.66 -23.84 53.94
C ALA A 75 36.18 -23.18 55.24
N ILE A 76 34.95 -23.46 55.70
CA ILE A 76 34.39 -22.88 56.91
C ILE A 76 34.06 -24.02 57.89
N SER A 77 35.11 -24.61 58.44
CA SER A 77 34.95 -25.46 59.67
C SER A 77 36.15 -25.46 60.62
N ASN A 78 37.00 -24.43 60.53
CA ASN A 78 38.07 -24.31 61.53
C ASN A 78 37.81 -23.07 62.41
N PRO A 79 37.48 -23.26 63.73
CA PRO A 79 37.18 -22.18 64.63
C PRO A 79 38.28 -21.13 64.81
N ALA A 80 39.56 -21.57 64.64
CA ALA A 80 40.68 -20.68 64.64
C ALA A 80 40.77 -19.72 63.48
N PHE A 81 40.32 -20.14 62.29
CA PHE A 81 40.28 -19.31 61.09
C PHE A 81 39.18 -18.23 61.19
N ILE A 82 38.05 -18.58 61.81
CA ILE A 82 36.93 -17.63 62.05
C ILE A 82 37.33 -16.56 63.06
N GLN A 83 38.11 -16.88 64.08
CA GLN A 83 38.62 -15.87 65.00
C GLN A 83 39.67 -14.97 64.35
N MET A 84 40.59 -15.48 63.54
CA MET A 84 41.56 -14.66 62.82
C MET A 84 40.94 -13.72 61.85
N THR A 85 39.91 -14.16 61.10
CA THR A 85 39.20 -13.34 60.15
C THR A 85 38.35 -12.24 60.86
N LYS A 86 37.73 -12.55 62.03
CA LYS A 86 37.09 -11.57 62.86
C LYS A 86 38.06 -10.54 63.45
N PHE A 87 39.25 -10.96 63.93
CA PHE A 87 40.27 -10.01 64.38
C PHE A 87 40.76 -9.10 63.22
N GLY A 88 41.02 -9.71 62.04
CA GLY A 88 41.43 -8.96 60.86
C GLY A 88 40.40 -7.97 60.40
N THR A 89 39.09 -8.32 60.46
CA THR A 89 37.99 -7.41 60.09
C THR A 89 37.81 -6.28 61.12
N ILE A 90 37.93 -6.57 62.42
CA ILE A 90 37.84 -5.54 63.47
C ILE A 90 39.04 -4.62 63.39
N SER A 91 40.27 -5.12 63.25
CA SER A 91 41.46 -4.31 63.07
C SER A 91 41.37 -3.39 61.84
N ARG A 92 40.90 -3.94 60.73
CA ARG A 92 40.65 -3.15 59.49
C ARG A 92 39.57 -2.11 59.67
N GLN A 93 38.50 -2.42 60.40
CA GLN A 93 37.47 -1.45 60.72
C GLN A 93 37.98 -0.32 61.68
N GLN A 94 38.85 -0.68 62.62
CA GLN A 94 39.49 0.32 63.50
C GLN A 94 40.42 1.24 62.68
N GLU A 95 41.23 0.67 61.79
CA GLU A 95 42.14 1.43 60.94
C GLU A 95 41.39 2.38 60.02
N ILE A 96 40.30 1.88 59.38
CA ILE A 96 39.42 2.71 58.54
C ILE A 96 38.75 3.85 59.36
N LYS A 97 38.25 3.52 60.57
CA LYS A 97 37.67 4.54 61.46
C LYS A 97 38.68 5.57 61.93
N ALA A 98 39.91 5.12 62.27
CA ALA A 98 40.98 6.02 62.65
C ALA A 98 41.42 6.93 61.52
N THR A 99 41.57 6.37 60.30
CA THR A 99 41.91 7.15 59.12
C THR A 99 40.78 8.15 58.75
N LEU A 100 39.52 7.70 58.83
CA LEU A 100 38.38 8.56 58.61
C LEU A 100 38.29 9.69 59.62
N TYR A 101 38.58 9.38 60.92
CA TYR A 101 38.58 10.36 61.97
C TYR A 101 39.66 11.44 61.76
N VAL A 102 40.88 11.02 61.41
CA VAL A 102 41.98 11.92 61.07
C VAL A 102 41.60 12.79 59.85
N MET A 103 41.04 12.19 58.83
CA MET A 103 40.59 12.89 57.62
C MET A 103 39.46 13.91 57.94
N LEU A 104 38.54 13.52 58.80
CA LEU A 104 37.46 14.45 59.23
C LEU A 104 37.98 15.60 60.09
N LEU A 105 38.96 15.30 61.00
CA LEU A 105 39.65 16.35 61.72
C LEU A 105 40.38 17.31 60.81
N GLN A 106 41.12 16.76 59.83
CA GLN A 106 41.85 17.55 58.84
C GLN A 106 40.90 18.43 58.03
N LYS A 107 39.79 17.83 57.59
CA LYS A 107 38.75 18.58 56.87
C LYS A 107 38.08 19.64 57.75
N ARG A 108 37.89 19.39 59.04
CA ARG A 108 37.36 20.37 59.97
C ARG A 108 38.31 21.54 60.15
N GLU A 109 39.63 21.26 60.32
CA GLU A 109 40.66 22.31 60.41
C GLU A 109 40.79 23.11 59.11
N GLU A 110 40.79 22.44 57.95
CA GLU A 110 40.76 23.10 56.64
C GLU A 110 39.53 24.01 56.49
N ASN A 111 38.34 23.53 56.89
CA ASN A 111 37.15 24.34 56.87
C ASN A 111 37.19 25.52 57.87
N ALA A 112 37.76 25.30 59.05
CA ALA A 112 37.94 26.36 60.05
C ALA A 112 38.95 27.43 59.57
N ILE A 113 40.05 27.00 58.93
CA ILE A 113 41.02 27.91 58.30
C ILE A 113 40.37 28.65 57.11
N THR A 114 39.61 27.94 56.30
CA THR A 114 38.93 28.55 55.15
C THR A 114 37.86 29.56 55.59
N LEU A 115 37.09 29.23 56.68
CA LEU A 115 36.14 30.14 57.28
C LEU A 115 36.82 31.37 57.92
N ALA A 116 37.99 31.14 58.56
CA ALA A 116 38.76 32.24 59.13
C ALA A 116 39.49 33.11 58.09
N ALA A 117 39.89 32.46 56.97
CA ALA A 117 40.53 33.14 55.81
C ALA A 117 39.54 33.85 54.92
N THR A 118 38.28 33.42 54.91
CA THR A 118 37.20 34.16 54.22
C THR A 118 36.81 35.36 55.08
N ALA A 119 37.65 36.36 55.13
CA ALA A 119 37.26 37.67 55.53
C ALA A 119 36.11 38.08 54.59
N ASN A 120 34.97 38.37 55.17
CA ASN A 120 33.79 38.73 54.41
C ASN A 120 34.02 40.11 53.75
N ASN A 121 34.83 40.11 52.67
CA ASN A 121 35.17 41.28 51.90
C ASN A 121 34.01 41.77 51.00
N GLY A 122 32.91 41.08 51.02
CA GLY A 122 31.70 41.46 50.30
C GLY A 122 30.78 42.28 51.21
N ARG A 123 30.76 43.59 51.03
CA ARG A 123 29.73 44.45 51.60
C ARG A 123 28.58 44.45 50.58
N ILE A 124 27.43 43.98 51.01
CA ILE A 124 26.19 44.12 50.23
C ILE A 124 25.93 45.63 50.12
N ILE A 125 26.12 46.16 48.93
CA ILE A 125 25.91 47.59 48.64
C ILE A 125 24.42 47.86 48.41
N GLU A 126 23.74 46.90 47.78
CA GLU A 126 22.31 46.92 47.55
C GLU A 126 21.74 45.50 47.73
N GLU A 127 20.57 45.42 48.34
CA GLU A 127 19.82 44.17 48.35
C GLU A 127 19.36 43.83 46.94
N PRO A 128 19.45 42.56 46.50
CA PRO A 128 18.94 42.18 45.21
C PRO A 128 17.45 42.42 45.12
N LEU A 129 17.05 43.44 44.40
CA LEU A 129 15.65 43.70 44.07
C LEU A 129 15.21 42.67 43.04
N ALA A 130 14.32 41.81 43.44
CA ALA A 130 13.67 40.90 42.49
C ALA A 130 12.73 41.72 41.61
N ASP A 131 12.95 41.69 40.31
CA ASP A 131 12.03 42.31 39.35
C ASP A 131 10.68 41.59 39.47
N GLU A 132 9.60 42.31 39.70
CA GLU A 132 8.25 41.75 39.82
C GLU A 132 7.78 41.09 38.51
N ARG A 133 8.45 41.40 37.42
CA ARG A 133 8.13 40.79 36.11
C ARG A 133 9.09 39.66 35.79
N PRO A 134 8.55 38.44 35.56
CA PRO A 134 9.40 37.31 35.18
C PRO A 134 10.07 37.59 33.83
N VAL A 135 11.41 37.63 33.81
CA VAL A 135 12.23 37.89 32.63
C VAL A 135 12.17 36.69 31.66
N ALA A 136 11.94 35.49 32.21
CA ALA A 136 11.79 34.26 31.44
C ALA A 136 10.87 33.26 32.20
N PRO A 137 10.13 32.41 31.51
CA PRO A 137 9.94 32.34 30.05
C PRO A 137 8.96 33.40 29.54
N LYS A 138 9.18 33.94 28.34
CA LYS A 138 8.24 34.88 27.68
C LYS A 138 6.97 34.12 27.27
N ARG A 139 5.96 34.06 28.13
CA ARG A 139 4.74 33.25 27.94
C ARG A 139 4.09 33.40 26.55
N MET A 140 4.03 34.65 26.03
CA MET A 140 3.46 34.93 24.71
C MET A 140 4.22 34.25 23.60
N VAL A 141 5.56 34.22 23.66
CA VAL A 141 6.39 33.55 22.64
C VAL A 141 6.18 32.05 22.66
N PHE A 142 6.11 31.46 23.88
CA PHE A 142 5.85 30.01 24.01
C PHE A 142 4.44 29.64 23.55
N MET A 143 3.42 30.46 23.88
CA MET A 143 2.05 30.24 23.41
C MET A 143 1.96 30.34 21.86
N LEU A 144 2.61 31.35 21.27
CA LEU A 144 2.64 31.52 19.82
C LEU A 144 3.36 30.36 19.15
N ALA A 145 4.51 29.94 19.70
CA ALA A 145 5.25 28.79 19.19
C ALA A 145 4.43 27.49 19.31
N ALA A 146 3.75 27.28 20.42
CA ALA A 146 2.86 26.12 20.61
C ALA A 146 1.69 26.14 19.62
N LEU A 147 1.10 27.31 19.35
CA LEU A 147 0.02 27.46 18.38
C LEU A 147 0.50 27.14 16.96
N ILE A 148 1.65 27.70 16.57
CA ILE A 148 2.25 27.45 15.24
C ILE A 148 2.58 25.96 15.07
N LEU A 149 3.24 25.34 16.04
CA LEU A 149 3.56 23.91 16.03
C LEU A 149 2.31 23.03 16.02
N GLY A 150 1.31 23.41 16.83
CA GLY A 150 0.03 22.71 16.90
C GLY A 150 -0.75 22.72 15.59
N LEU A 151 -0.62 23.79 14.79
CA LEU A 151 -1.21 23.87 13.45
C LEU A 151 -0.31 23.22 12.37
N ALA A 152 1.00 23.39 12.45
CA ALA A 152 1.94 22.90 11.45
C ALA A 152 2.00 21.35 11.41
N ILE A 153 1.89 20.68 12.57
CA ILE A 153 1.98 19.22 12.64
C ILE A 153 0.80 18.56 11.92
N PRO A 154 -0.49 18.87 12.20
CA PRO A 154 -1.60 18.29 11.47
C PRO A 154 -1.56 18.58 9.95
N VAL A 155 -1.24 19.83 9.58
CA VAL A 155 -1.10 20.21 8.16
C VAL A 155 0.03 19.41 7.50
N GLY A 156 1.18 19.28 8.18
CA GLY A 156 2.30 18.49 7.71
C GLY A 156 1.95 17.00 7.52
N ILE A 157 1.18 16.41 8.44
CA ILE A 157 0.72 15.03 8.35
C ILE A 157 -0.23 14.85 7.15
N VAL A 158 -1.19 15.75 6.97
CA VAL A 158 -2.12 15.70 5.83
C VAL A 158 -1.37 15.86 4.52
N TYR A 159 -0.45 16.81 4.44
CA TYR A 159 0.38 17.04 3.26
C TYR A 159 1.26 15.82 2.92
N LEU A 160 1.91 15.23 3.93
CA LEU A 160 2.72 14.02 3.77
C LEU A 160 1.87 12.83 3.31
N HIS A 161 0.67 12.66 3.89
CA HIS A 161 -0.27 11.63 3.48
C HIS A 161 -0.70 11.80 2.02
N ASP A 162 -0.91 13.03 1.56
CA ASP A 162 -1.30 13.33 0.17
C ASP A 162 -0.15 13.10 -0.81
N LEU A 163 1.09 13.43 -0.42
CA LEU A 163 2.31 13.11 -1.20
C LEU A 163 2.52 11.59 -1.36
N LEU A 164 2.07 10.79 -0.40
CA LEU A 164 2.19 9.33 -0.43
C LEU A 164 1.13 8.65 -1.32
N LYS A 165 0.16 9.40 -1.87
CA LYS A 165 -0.85 8.87 -2.80
C LYS A 165 -0.28 8.66 -4.20
N TYR A 166 0.47 7.59 -4.36
CA TYR A 166 1.11 7.23 -5.64
C TYR A 166 0.21 6.38 -6.56
N LYS A 167 -0.97 5.96 -6.10
CA LYS A 167 -1.94 5.15 -6.84
C LYS A 167 -3.11 6.00 -7.32
N ILE A 168 -3.78 5.52 -8.35
CA ILE A 168 -5.06 6.08 -8.81
C ILE A 168 -6.13 5.73 -7.78
N GLU A 169 -6.82 6.74 -7.26
CA GLU A 169 -7.92 6.57 -6.30
C GLU A 169 -9.28 6.95 -6.92
N ASN A 170 -9.29 7.92 -7.82
CA ASN A 170 -10.51 8.52 -8.34
C ASN A 170 -10.37 8.96 -9.81
N ARG A 171 -11.43 9.56 -10.32
CA ARG A 171 -11.51 10.10 -11.68
C ARG A 171 -10.54 11.27 -11.89
N GLU A 172 -10.45 12.15 -10.90
CA GLU A 172 -9.61 13.35 -10.94
C GLU A 172 -8.12 12.99 -11.12
N ASP A 173 -7.67 11.91 -10.51
CA ASP A 173 -6.31 11.39 -10.70
C ASP A 173 -6.04 10.97 -12.14
N VAL A 174 -7.02 10.32 -12.78
CA VAL A 174 -6.91 9.90 -14.18
C VAL A 174 -6.93 11.10 -15.11
N GLU A 175 -7.85 12.06 -14.90
CA GLU A 175 -7.94 13.29 -15.68
C GLU A 175 -6.70 14.18 -15.55
N ALA A 176 -6.06 14.20 -14.38
CA ALA A 176 -4.81 14.92 -14.17
C ALA A 176 -3.62 14.29 -14.92
N ILE A 177 -3.64 12.96 -15.13
CA ILE A 177 -2.55 12.25 -15.82
C ILE A 177 -2.75 12.29 -17.33
N THR A 178 -3.99 12.11 -17.82
CA THR A 178 -4.25 11.93 -19.25
C THR A 178 -5.53 12.63 -19.69
N GLY A 179 -5.52 13.14 -20.93
CA GLY A 179 -6.74 13.64 -21.62
C GLY A 179 -7.45 12.54 -22.45
N VAL A 180 -7.25 11.27 -22.14
CA VAL A 180 -7.96 10.15 -22.76
C VAL A 180 -9.35 10.03 -22.14
N SER A 181 -10.38 9.81 -22.97
CA SER A 181 -11.77 9.73 -22.53
C SER A 181 -11.98 8.59 -21.52
N ILE A 182 -12.65 8.89 -20.41
CA ILE A 182 -13.06 7.91 -19.41
C ILE A 182 -14.45 7.41 -19.78
N LEU A 183 -14.57 6.13 -20.15
CA LEU A 183 -15.83 5.50 -20.55
C LEU A 183 -16.74 5.23 -19.36
N ALA A 184 -16.18 4.72 -18.28
CA ALA A 184 -16.96 4.39 -17.08
C ALA A 184 -16.07 4.31 -15.83
N GLU A 185 -16.75 4.43 -14.70
CA GLU A 185 -16.22 4.21 -13.36
C GLU A 185 -16.98 3.04 -12.74
N LEU A 186 -16.31 1.88 -12.58
CA LEU A 186 -16.93 0.66 -12.07
C LEU A 186 -16.66 0.49 -10.58
N PRO A 187 -17.69 0.27 -9.76
CA PRO A 187 -17.54 0.08 -8.32
C PRO A 187 -16.81 -1.23 -7.98
N LEU A 188 -16.22 -1.27 -6.80
CA LEU A 188 -15.57 -2.45 -6.27
C LEU A 188 -16.62 -3.54 -5.98
N VAL A 189 -16.52 -4.66 -6.69
CA VAL A 189 -17.31 -5.86 -6.40
C VAL A 189 -16.70 -6.56 -5.19
N LYS A 190 -17.42 -6.57 -4.06
CA LYS A 190 -17.06 -7.44 -2.94
C LYS A 190 -17.29 -8.88 -3.40
N LYS A 191 -16.29 -9.75 -3.23
CA LYS A 191 -16.39 -11.18 -3.54
C LYS A 191 -17.53 -11.81 -2.73
N THR A 192 -18.70 -11.82 -3.29
CA THR A 192 -19.80 -12.68 -2.87
C THR A 192 -19.76 -13.86 -3.82
N GLY A 193 -19.58 -15.07 -3.33
CA GLY A 193 -19.42 -16.38 -3.98
C GLY A 193 -20.03 -16.68 -5.36
N GLU A 194 -20.59 -15.71 -6.03
CA GLU A 194 -21.12 -15.73 -7.40
C GLU A 194 -20.03 -15.33 -8.38
N GLY A 195 -19.93 -16.05 -9.52
CA GLY A 195 -18.87 -15.94 -10.53
C GLY A 195 -18.47 -14.52 -10.96
N SER A 196 -17.48 -14.43 -11.82
CA SER A 196 -16.90 -13.15 -12.29
C SER A 196 -17.86 -12.34 -13.18
N ILE A 197 -18.97 -12.90 -13.64
CA ILE A 197 -20.00 -12.21 -14.42
C ILE A 197 -21.06 -11.65 -13.48
N VAL A 198 -21.14 -10.32 -13.45
CA VAL A 198 -22.07 -9.54 -12.60
C VAL A 198 -23.24 -8.96 -13.38
N VAL A 199 -23.10 -8.79 -14.70
CA VAL A 199 -24.17 -8.34 -15.60
C VAL A 199 -25.13 -9.49 -15.82
N ARG A 200 -26.42 -9.28 -15.49
CA ARG A 200 -27.49 -10.29 -15.61
C ARG A 200 -28.70 -9.68 -16.31
N GLU A 201 -29.37 -10.48 -17.13
CA GLU A 201 -30.58 -10.03 -17.82
C GLU A 201 -31.67 -9.64 -16.81
N ASN A 202 -32.27 -8.45 -17.02
CA ASN A 202 -33.39 -7.93 -16.21
C ASN A 202 -33.10 -7.67 -14.72
N LYS A 203 -31.83 -7.60 -14.30
CA LYS A 203 -31.45 -7.11 -12.99
C LYS A 203 -31.11 -5.63 -13.08
N ASN A 204 -31.97 -4.77 -12.54
CA ASN A 204 -31.72 -3.33 -12.47
C ASN A 204 -30.85 -2.99 -11.24
N ASP A 205 -29.68 -3.59 -11.11
CA ASP A 205 -28.73 -3.25 -10.06
C ASP A 205 -27.70 -2.20 -10.54
N LEU A 206 -26.97 -1.63 -9.59
CA LEU A 206 -25.98 -0.59 -9.87
C LEU A 206 -24.92 -1.04 -10.88
N MET A 207 -24.46 -2.30 -10.77
CA MET A 207 -23.42 -2.82 -11.66
C MET A 207 -23.91 -2.95 -13.09
N GLU A 208 -25.13 -3.44 -13.27
CA GLU A 208 -25.72 -3.53 -14.59
C GLU A 208 -25.84 -2.15 -15.25
N GLU A 209 -26.31 -1.14 -14.48
CA GLU A 209 -26.44 0.22 -15.00
C GLU A 209 -25.07 0.83 -15.36
N MET A 210 -24.03 0.55 -14.56
CA MET A 210 -22.67 0.98 -14.88
C MET A 210 -22.15 0.34 -16.18
N PHE A 211 -22.43 -0.95 -16.41
CA PHE A 211 -22.05 -1.61 -17.66
C PHE A 211 -22.92 -1.16 -18.85
N ARG A 212 -24.19 -0.82 -18.66
CA ARG A 212 -25.01 -0.16 -19.69
C ARG A 212 -24.42 1.19 -20.08
N GLY A 213 -24.01 1.99 -19.09
CA GLY A 213 -23.32 3.26 -19.32
C GLY A 213 -22.01 3.08 -20.08
N LEU A 214 -21.17 2.11 -19.65
CA LEU A 214 -19.93 1.76 -20.34
C LEU A 214 -20.19 1.37 -21.80
N ARG A 215 -21.15 0.48 -22.03
CA ARG A 215 -21.56 0.05 -23.38
C ARG A 215 -22.00 1.24 -24.23
N THR A 216 -22.86 2.10 -23.70
CA THR A 216 -23.37 3.26 -24.42
C THR A 216 -22.24 4.22 -24.80
N ASN A 217 -21.36 4.56 -23.86
CA ASN A 217 -20.22 5.44 -24.12
C ASN A 217 -19.24 4.83 -25.14
N LEU A 218 -19.02 3.52 -25.06
CA LEU A 218 -18.18 2.80 -26.02
C LEU A 218 -18.79 2.88 -27.43
N LEU A 219 -20.10 2.59 -27.58
CA LEU A 219 -20.79 2.62 -28.86
C LEU A 219 -20.80 4.01 -29.49
N PHE A 220 -20.85 5.09 -28.71
CA PHE A 220 -20.70 6.46 -29.21
C PHE A 220 -19.30 6.75 -29.76
N MET A 221 -18.27 6.08 -29.24
CA MET A 221 -16.90 6.25 -29.72
C MET A 221 -16.60 5.41 -30.98
N LEU A 222 -17.30 4.29 -31.16
CA LEU A 222 -17.09 3.39 -32.31
C LEU A 222 -17.76 3.92 -33.57
N GLY A 223 -17.10 3.81 -34.72
CA GLY A 223 -17.65 4.02 -36.03
C GLY A 223 -18.50 2.83 -36.50
N LYS A 224 -19.20 2.99 -37.64
CA LYS A 224 -20.11 1.94 -38.16
C LYS A 224 -19.42 0.61 -38.49
N ASP A 225 -18.16 0.67 -38.93
CA ASP A 225 -17.40 -0.50 -39.36
C ASP A 225 -16.37 -0.95 -38.31
N GLU A 226 -16.28 -0.25 -37.20
CA GLU A 226 -15.37 -0.56 -36.11
C GLU A 226 -16.01 -1.58 -35.16
N ARG A 227 -15.41 -2.75 -35.05
CA ARG A 227 -15.98 -3.91 -34.34
C ARG A 227 -15.02 -4.56 -33.37
N VAL A 228 -13.71 -4.28 -33.49
CA VAL A 228 -12.67 -4.96 -32.70
C VAL A 228 -12.23 -4.08 -31.53
N ILE A 229 -12.56 -4.52 -30.32
CA ILE A 229 -12.30 -3.79 -29.09
C ILE A 229 -11.27 -4.57 -28.29
N LEU A 230 -10.09 -3.97 -28.07
CA LEU A 230 -9.01 -4.56 -27.31
C LEU A 230 -9.04 -4.04 -25.87
N PHE A 231 -8.95 -4.94 -24.90
CA PHE A 231 -8.81 -4.62 -23.48
C PHE A 231 -7.40 -4.89 -23.01
N SER A 232 -6.76 -3.87 -22.44
CA SER A 232 -5.45 -4.00 -21.81
C SER A 232 -5.36 -3.18 -20.53
N SER A 233 -4.20 -3.21 -19.88
CA SER A 233 -3.97 -2.54 -18.59
C SER A 233 -2.49 -2.27 -18.36
N THR A 234 -2.15 -1.55 -17.28
CA THR A 234 -0.76 -1.29 -16.88
C THR A 234 -0.10 -2.57 -16.36
N GLN A 235 -0.82 -3.29 -15.47
CA GLN A 235 -0.30 -4.46 -14.75
C GLN A 235 -1.38 -5.54 -14.56
N PRO A 236 -1.01 -6.77 -14.18
CA PRO A 236 -1.96 -7.83 -13.88
C PRO A 236 -2.86 -7.48 -12.68
N GLY A 237 -4.10 -7.97 -12.70
CA GLY A 237 -5.03 -7.80 -11.57
C GLY A 237 -5.84 -6.51 -11.58
N GLU A 238 -5.74 -5.67 -12.62
CA GLU A 238 -6.54 -4.44 -12.76
C GLU A 238 -7.97 -4.70 -13.21
N GLY A 239 -8.28 -5.94 -13.65
CA GLY A 239 -9.64 -6.37 -13.96
C GLY A 239 -10.02 -6.28 -15.44
N LYS A 240 -9.06 -6.25 -16.36
CA LYS A 240 -9.30 -6.21 -17.81
C LYS A 240 -10.25 -7.30 -18.28
N SER A 241 -9.99 -8.58 -17.93
CA SER A 241 -10.85 -9.73 -18.32
C SER A 241 -12.25 -9.63 -17.69
N PHE A 242 -12.35 -9.11 -16.46
CA PHE A 242 -13.63 -8.86 -15.81
C PHE A 242 -14.43 -7.80 -16.58
N VAL A 243 -13.82 -6.68 -16.94
CA VAL A 243 -14.49 -5.59 -17.69
C VAL A 243 -14.86 -6.07 -19.09
N ALA A 244 -13.94 -6.73 -19.80
CA ALA A 244 -14.15 -7.27 -21.13
C ALA A 244 -15.30 -8.28 -21.17
N GLY A 245 -15.33 -9.24 -20.24
CA GLY A 245 -16.37 -10.27 -20.18
C GLY A 245 -17.74 -9.69 -19.85
N ASN A 246 -17.84 -8.80 -18.86
CA ASN A 246 -19.12 -8.19 -18.49
C ASN A 246 -19.64 -7.23 -19.56
N LEU A 247 -18.76 -6.49 -20.26
CA LEU A 247 -19.16 -5.68 -21.40
C LEU A 247 -19.69 -6.55 -22.55
N ALA A 248 -19.03 -7.69 -22.83
CA ALA A 248 -19.48 -8.63 -23.83
C ALA A 248 -20.92 -9.13 -23.53
N VAL A 249 -21.18 -9.50 -22.29
CA VAL A 249 -22.52 -9.91 -21.84
C VAL A 249 -23.52 -8.75 -22.03
N SER A 250 -23.14 -7.52 -21.68
CA SER A 250 -23.98 -6.35 -21.85
C SER A 250 -24.30 -6.05 -23.32
N LEU A 251 -23.36 -6.26 -24.23
CA LEU A 251 -23.57 -6.14 -25.68
C LEU A 251 -24.47 -7.28 -26.23
N ALA A 252 -24.27 -8.50 -25.74
CA ALA A 252 -25.08 -9.65 -26.13
C ALA A 252 -26.55 -9.49 -25.71
N TYR A 253 -26.81 -8.92 -24.54
CA TYR A 253 -28.18 -8.59 -24.11
C TYR A 253 -28.80 -7.42 -24.90
N LEU A 254 -28.01 -6.63 -25.61
CA LEU A 254 -28.51 -5.67 -26.61
C LEU A 254 -28.91 -6.36 -27.95
N GLY A 255 -28.81 -7.69 -28.03
CA GLY A 255 -29.08 -8.45 -29.24
C GLY A 255 -27.93 -8.48 -30.25
N LYS A 256 -26.73 -8.02 -29.88
CA LYS A 256 -25.55 -8.06 -30.75
C LYS A 256 -24.84 -9.40 -30.66
N ARG A 257 -24.40 -9.93 -31.78
CA ARG A 257 -23.56 -11.11 -31.83
C ARG A 257 -22.14 -10.74 -31.41
N VAL A 258 -21.68 -11.29 -30.29
CA VAL A 258 -20.40 -10.93 -29.67
C VAL A 258 -19.54 -12.16 -29.52
N VAL A 259 -18.25 -12.04 -29.83
CA VAL A 259 -17.24 -13.03 -29.45
C VAL A 259 -16.19 -12.40 -28.56
N VAL A 260 -15.86 -13.08 -27.45
CA VAL A 260 -14.74 -12.71 -26.61
C VAL A 260 -13.57 -13.65 -26.90
N VAL A 261 -12.42 -13.08 -27.27
CA VAL A 261 -11.22 -13.83 -27.63
C VAL A 261 -10.18 -13.67 -26.53
N GLY A 262 -9.70 -14.78 -26.01
CA GLY A 262 -8.63 -14.82 -25.01
C GLY A 262 -7.26 -14.62 -25.63
N MET A 263 -6.85 -13.37 -25.79
CA MET A 263 -5.54 -13.01 -26.34
C MET A 263 -4.44 -12.81 -25.29
N ASP A 264 -4.74 -12.97 -24.00
CA ASP A 264 -3.70 -13.14 -22.95
C ASP A 264 -3.24 -14.61 -22.96
N ILE A 265 -2.47 -14.96 -23.99
CA ILE A 265 -1.99 -16.33 -24.24
C ILE A 265 -0.87 -16.77 -23.27
N ARG A 266 -0.38 -15.85 -22.41
CA ARG A 266 0.60 -16.15 -21.35
C ARG A 266 -0.06 -16.52 -20.04
N LYS A 267 -1.15 -15.81 -19.66
CA LYS A 267 -1.89 -16.01 -18.41
C LYS A 267 -3.40 -15.87 -18.65
N PRO A 268 -4.05 -16.88 -19.27
CA PRO A 268 -5.46 -16.79 -19.66
C PRO A 268 -6.36 -16.43 -18.48
N GLY A 269 -6.83 -15.19 -18.44
CA GLY A 269 -7.74 -14.67 -17.41
C GLY A 269 -9.20 -14.96 -17.71
N LEU A 270 -9.53 -14.99 -18.99
CA LEU A 270 -10.88 -15.18 -19.52
C LEU A 270 -11.51 -16.50 -19.06
N ASN A 271 -10.72 -17.56 -18.98
CA ASN A 271 -11.16 -18.88 -18.54
C ASN A 271 -11.78 -18.84 -17.12
N ARG A 272 -11.28 -17.96 -16.23
CA ARG A 272 -11.85 -17.78 -14.88
C ARG A 272 -13.14 -16.98 -14.92
N VAL A 273 -13.27 -16.05 -15.86
CA VAL A 273 -14.45 -15.19 -15.96
C VAL A 273 -15.66 -16.00 -16.41
N PHE A 274 -15.47 -16.90 -17.38
CA PHE A 274 -16.53 -17.73 -17.96
C PHE A 274 -16.53 -19.18 -17.48
N ASN A 275 -15.72 -19.51 -16.47
CA ASN A 275 -15.61 -20.84 -15.89
C ASN A 275 -15.26 -21.94 -16.93
N ILE A 276 -14.33 -21.63 -17.86
CA ILE A 276 -13.90 -22.53 -18.93
C ILE A 276 -12.67 -23.32 -18.49
N SER A 277 -12.55 -24.57 -18.93
CA SER A 277 -11.37 -25.40 -18.67
C SER A 277 -10.11 -24.81 -19.29
N ARG A 278 -8.98 -24.83 -18.57
CA ARG A 278 -7.68 -24.34 -19.05
C ARG A 278 -7.04 -25.26 -20.10
N LYS A 279 -7.53 -26.49 -20.25
CA LYS A 279 -6.97 -27.50 -21.20
C LYS A 279 -7.66 -27.46 -22.54
N MET A 280 -8.55 -26.51 -22.79
CA MET A 280 -9.27 -26.43 -24.06
C MET A 280 -8.41 -25.82 -25.15
N GLU A 281 -8.67 -26.27 -26.39
CA GLU A 281 -8.16 -25.65 -27.59
C GLU A 281 -8.68 -24.24 -27.76
N GLY A 282 -7.97 -23.39 -28.47
CA GLY A 282 -8.30 -22.00 -28.62
C GLY A 282 -7.51 -21.31 -29.72
N ILE A 283 -7.49 -19.99 -29.70
CA ILE A 283 -6.89 -19.18 -30.77
C ILE A 283 -5.43 -19.56 -31.07
N THR A 284 -4.63 -19.96 -30.05
CA THR A 284 -3.24 -20.36 -30.25
C THR A 284 -3.09 -21.59 -31.13
N ASN A 285 -4.04 -22.51 -31.10
CA ASN A 285 -4.05 -23.69 -32.01
C ASN A 285 -4.19 -23.22 -33.45
N TYR A 286 -5.18 -22.37 -33.76
CA TYR A 286 -5.38 -21.81 -35.09
C TYR A 286 -4.18 -20.98 -35.58
N LEU A 287 -3.64 -20.11 -34.69
CA LEU A 287 -2.49 -19.28 -35.04
C LEU A 287 -1.24 -20.13 -35.35
N SER A 288 -1.11 -21.30 -34.72
CA SER A 288 0.02 -22.20 -34.93
C SER A 288 -0.10 -22.99 -36.23
N ASP A 289 -1.29 -23.49 -36.54
CA ASP A 289 -1.56 -24.34 -37.69
C ASP A 289 -2.89 -23.97 -38.39
N PRO A 290 -2.93 -22.86 -39.13
CA PRO A 290 -4.16 -22.33 -39.75
C PRO A 290 -4.68 -23.18 -40.93
N ASP A 291 -3.87 -24.09 -41.47
CA ASP A 291 -4.22 -24.88 -42.63
C ASP A 291 -4.95 -26.18 -42.25
N HIS A 292 -4.74 -26.67 -41.01
CA HIS A 292 -5.36 -27.90 -40.52
C HIS A 292 -6.37 -27.67 -39.40
N VAL A 293 -6.39 -26.49 -38.78
CA VAL A 293 -7.28 -26.15 -37.66
C VAL A 293 -8.33 -25.15 -38.11
N GLU A 294 -9.60 -25.49 -37.95
CA GLU A 294 -10.71 -24.57 -38.26
C GLU A 294 -10.99 -23.64 -37.08
N LEU A 295 -11.01 -22.31 -37.33
CA LEU A 295 -11.16 -21.30 -36.31
C LEU A 295 -12.46 -21.43 -35.48
N PHE A 296 -13.56 -21.74 -36.19
CA PHE A 296 -14.87 -21.76 -35.54
C PHE A 296 -15.17 -23.02 -34.74
N ASP A 297 -14.39 -24.11 -34.93
CA ASP A 297 -14.51 -25.33 -34.14
C ASP A 297 -14.07 -25.12 -32.68
N MET A 298 -13.21 -24.13 -32.45
CA MET A 298 -12.73 -23.77 -31.10
C MET A 298 -13.61 -22.74 -30.40
N VAL A 299 -14.58 -22.18 -31.12
CA VAL A 299 -15.50 -21.19 -30.55
C VAL A 299 -16.58 -21.91 -29.77
N GLN A 300 -16.74 -21.51 -28.52
CA GLN A 300 -17.72 -22.09 -27.59
C GLN A 300 -18.88 -21.11 -27.37
N ARG A 301 -20.10 -21.65 -27.36
CA ARG A 301 -21.27 -20.88 -26.93
C ARG A 301 -21.23 -20.64 -25.44
N SER A 302 -21.60 -19.45 -25.04
CA SER A 302 -21.75 -19.12 -23.62
C SER A 302 -23.13 -19.58 -23.11
N ASP A 303 -23.15 -20.14 -21.91
CA ASP A 303 -24.41 -20.43 -21.20
C ASP A 303 -25.16 -19.17 -20.72
N ILE A 304 -24.53 -17.99 -20.84
CA ILE A 304 -25.07 -16.71 -20.34
C ILE A 304 -26.04 -16.07 -21.32
N SER A 305 -25.71 -16.12 -22.62
CA SER A 305 -26.54 -15.55 -23.68
C SER A 305 -26.32 -16.26 -25.02
N PRO A 306 -27.37 -16.52 -25.81
CA PRO A 306 -27.22 -17.14 -27.13
C PRO A 306 -26.46 -16.26 -28.14
N ASN A 307 -26.32 -14.98 -27.86
CA ASN A 307 -25.60 -14.01 -28.70
C ASN A 307 -24.13 -13.81 -28.26
N LEU A 308 -23.66 -14.60 -27.30
CA LEU A 308 -22.29 -14.52 -26.78
C LEU A 308 -21.56 -15.83 -27.02
N ASP A 309 -20.49 -15.74 -27.76
CA ASP A 309 -19.54 -16.82 -27.97
C ASP A 309 -18.17 -16.48 -27.36
N ILE A 310 -17.41 -17.50 -27.03
CA ILE A 310 -16.10 -17.36 -26.41
C ILE A 310 -15.10 -18.18 -27.22
N LEU A 311 -14.00 -17.53 -27.61
CA LEU A 311 -12.84 -18.18 -28.19
C LEU A 311 -11.71 -18.19 -27.15
N PRO A 312 -11.44 -19.30 -26.49
CA PRO A 312 -10.38 -19.40 -25.49
C PRO A 312 -9.00 -19.09 -26.06
N GLY A 313 -8.05 -18.74 -25.17
CA GLY A 313 -6.65 -18.54 -25.57
C GLY A 313 -5.98 -19.81 -26.10
N GLY A 314 -6.38 -20.96 -25.58
CA GLY A 314 -5.74 -22.23 -25.88
C GLY A 314 -4.51 -22.53 -25.04
N PRO A 315 -3.71 -23.55 -25.41
CA PRO A 315 -2.47 -23.88 -24.72
C PRO A 315 -1.44 -22.76 -24.86
N ILE A 316 -0.58 -22.61 -23.85
CA ILE A 316 0.48 -21.59 -23.86
C ILE A 316 1.54 -22.00 -24.90
N PRO A 317 1.76 -21.19 -25.94
CA PRO A 317 2.76 -21.51 -26.97
C PRO A 317 4.17 -21.22 -26.45
N PRO A 318 5.21 -21.89 -27.02
CA PRO A 318 6.59 -21.61 -26.65
C PRO A 318 7.05 -20.19 -27.05
N ASN A 319 6.55 -19.67 -28.18
CA ASN A 319 6.90 -18.36 -28.73
C ASN A 319 5.65 -17.47 -28.86
N PRO A 320 5.13 -16.90 -27.78
CA PRO A 320 3.88 -16.15 -27.81
C PRO A 320 3.93 -14.91 -28.72
N THR A 321 5.01 -14.15 -28.64
CA THR A 321 5.18 -12.89 -29.39
C THR A 321 5.23 -13.11 -30.89
N GLU A 322 6.01 -14.09 -31.33
CA GLU A 322 6.16 -14.45 -32.74
C GLU A 322 4.84 -15.01 -33.32
N LEU A 323 4.11 -15.77 -32.48
CA LEU A 323 2.83 -16.33 -32.89
C LEU A 323 1.80 -15.25 -33.20
N VAL A 324 1.66 -14.25 -32.34
CA VAL A 324 0.71 -13.14 -32.56
C VAL A 324 1.20 -12.13 -33.61
N ALA A 325 2.49 -12.17 -33.97
CA ALA A 325 3.05 -11.30 -35.00
C ALA A 325 2.75 -11.80 -36.44
N ARG A 326 2.31 -13.05 -36.59
CA ARG A 326 1.99 -13.63 -37.92
C ARG A 326 0.73 -13.02 -38.53
N ASP A 327 0.66 -12.94 -39.85
CA ASP A 327 -0.51 -12.46 -40.61
C ASP A 327 -1.76 -13.32 -40.43
N VAL A 328 -1.60 -14.49 -39.83
CA VAL A 328 -2.69 -15.40 -39.48
C VAL A 328 -3.65 -14.72 -38.49
N LEU A 329 -3.13 -13.83 -37.62
CA LEU A 329 -3.98 -13.07 -36.68
C LEU A 329 -4.96 -12.17 -37.43
N GLU A 330 -4.52 -11.42 -38.44
CA GLU A 330 -5.40 -10.57 -39.26
C GLU A 330 -6.48 -11.40 -39.95
N ARG A 331 -6.10 -12.58 -40.50
CA ARG A 331 -7.06 -13.50 -41.12
C ARG A 331 -8.08 -14.02 -40.13
N ALA A 332 -7.66 -14.39 -38.93
CA ALA A 332 -8.56 -14.80 -37.83
C ALA A 332 -9.57 -13.71 -37.48
N ILE A 333 -9.08 -12.50 -37.26
CA ILE A 333 -9.94 -11.36 -36.88
C ILE A 333 -10.89 -10.97 -38.03
N ALA A 334 -10.44 -11.00 -39.28
CA ALA A 334 -11.29 -10.76 -40.46
C ALA A 334 -12.45 -11.77 -40.51
N ARG A 335 -12.18 -13.05 -40.34
CA ARG A 335 -13.20 -14.12 -40.29
C ARG A 335 -14.18 -13.91 -39.10
N LEU A 336 -13.69 -13.51 -37.96
CA LEU A 336 -14.57 -13.19 -36.82
C LEU A 336 -15.47 -11.96 -37.09
N LYS A 337 -14.95 -10.93 -37.74
CA LYS A 337 -15.73 -9.74 -38.14
C LYS A 337 -16.88 -10.03 -39.12
N GLU A 338 -16.77 -11.07 -39.92
CA GLU A 338 -17.85 -11.52 -40.83
C GLU A 338 -19.05 -12.10 -40.07
N ARG A 339 -18.77 -12.79 -38.94
CA ARG A 339 -19.80 -13.52 -38.19
C ARG A 339 -20.37 -12.72 -37.02
N TYR A 340 -19.53 -11.88 -36.39
CA TYR A 340 -19.88 -11.15 -35.17
C TYR A 340 -19.99 -9.65 -35.39
N ASP A 341 -20.89 -9.02 -34.67
CA ASP A 341 -21.06 -7.57 -34.67
C ASP A 341 -19.95 -6.91 -33.86
N TYR A 342 -19.45 -7.57 -32.80
CA TYR A 342 -18.31 -7.13 -31.98
C TYR A 342 -17.36 -8.29 -31.66
N VAL A 343 -16.07 -8.00 -31.76
CA VAL A 343 -14.96 -8.90 -31.37
C VAL A 343 -14.23 -8.23 -30.20
N ILE A 344 -14.26 -8.85 -29.03
CA ILE A 344 -13.62 -8.33 -27.83
C ILE A 344 -12.34 -9.14 -27.58
N LEU A 345 -11.20 -8.44 -27.59
CA LEU A 345 -9.89 -9.04 -27.35
C LEU A 345 -9.44 -8.80 -25.91
N ASP A 346 -9.43 -9.84 -25.08
CA ASP A 346 -8.85 -9.77 -23.72
C ASP A 346 -7.36 -10.08 -23.80
N THR A 347 -6.51 -9.05 -23.69
CA THR A 347 -5.05 -9.19 -23.90
C THR A 347 -4.26 -9.12 -22.59
N ALA A 348 -2.96 -9.39 -22.65
CA ALA A 348 -2.03 -9.19 -21.54
C ALA A 348 -1.84 -7.69 -21.23
N PRO A 349 -1.36 -7.34 -20.02
CA PRO A 349 -1.05 -5.94 -19.70
C PRO A 349 0.02 -5.37 -20.62
N ILE A 350 -0.32 -4.33 -21.39
CA ILE A 350 0.59 -3.70 -22.36
C ILE A 350 1.81 -3.03 -21.71
N GLY A 351 1.69 -2.66 -20.44
CA GLY A 351 2.82 -2.12 -19.67
C GLY A 351 3.91 -3.16 -19.35
N MET A 352 3.63 -4.45 -19.57
CA MET A 352 4.56 -5.54 -19.22
C MET A 352 5.05 -6.38 -20.39
N VAL A 353 4.26 -6.49 -21.46
CA VAL A 353 4.57 -7.37 -22.60
C VAL A 353 4.25 -6.67 -23.92
N THR A 354 5.05 -6.98 -24.94
CA THR A 354 4.91 -6.41 -26.28
C THR A 354 3.79 -7.03 -27.10
N ASP A 355 3.34 -8.24 -26.73
CA ASP A 355 2.31 -8.99 -27.45
C ASP A 355 1.07 -8.15 -27.72
N THR A 356 0.60 -7.43 -26.69
CA THR A 356 -0.58 -6.56 -26.78
C THR A 356 -0.40 -5.40 -27.76
N ALA A 357 0.80 -4.83 -27.84
CA ALA A 357 1.09 -3.79 -28.83
C ALA A 357 1.06 -4.33 -30.26
N ILE A 358 1.50 -5.57 -30.47
CA ILE A 358 1.44 -6.26 -31.75
C ILE A 358 -0.01 -6.60 -32.11
N ILE A 359 -0.80 -7.14 -31.15
CA ILE A 359 -2.22 -7.44 -31.32
C ILE A 359 -3.00 -6.15 -31.63
N GLY A 360 -2.52 -5.01 -31.15
CA GLY A 360 -3.13 -3.69 -31.38
C GLY A 360 -3.34 -3.33 -32.84
N ARG A 361 -2.57 -3.91 -33.79
CA ARG A 361 -2.70 -3.63 -35.22
C ARG A 361 -4.05 -4.08 -35.82
N VAL A 362 -4.72 -5.05 -35.19
CA VAL A 362 -6.03 -5.54 -35.63
C VAL A 362 -7.20 -4.93 -34.85
N ALA A 363 -6.92 -4.07 -33.88
CA ALA A 363 -7.94 -3.44 -33.04
C ALA A 363 -8.39 -2.09 -33.59
N ASP A 364 -9.69 -1.86 -33.60
CA ASP A 364 -10.27 -0.57 -33.97
C ASP A 364 -10.22 0.41 -32.78
N MET A 365 -10.28 -0.12 -31.54
CA MET A 365 -10.25 0.66 -30.30
C MET A 365 -9.53 -0.12 -29.18
N CYS A 366 -8.77 0.59 -28.37
CA CYS A 366 -8.22 0.06 -27.13
C CYS A 366 -8.91 0.68 -25.89
N VAL A 367 -9.41 -0.17 -25.00
CA VAL A 367 -9.91 0.20 -23.68
C VAL A 367 -8.83 -0.14 -22.65
N TYR A 368 -8.23 0.90 -22.10
CA TYR A 368 -7.17 0.78 -21.09
C TYR A 368 -7.77 0.75 -19.70
N VAL A 369 -7.70 -0.37 -19.03
CA VAL A 369 -8.28 -0.56 -17.71
C VAL A 369 -7.27 -0.18 -16.63
N CYS A 370 -7.64 0.70 -15.74
CA CYS A 370 -6.92 0.95 -14.48
C CYS A 370 -7.80 0.59 -13.29
N ARG A 371 -7.19 0.29 -12.16
CA ARG A 371 -7.90 -0.09 -10.95
C ARG A 371 -7.60 0.86 -9.81
N ALA A 372 -8.64 1.39 -9.19
CA ALA A 372 -8.55 2.24 -8.01
C ALA A 372 -7.82 1.52 -6.86
N ASP A 373 -7.01 2.24 -6.12
CA ASP A 373 -6.17 1.80 -5.01
C ASP A 373 -5.10 0.73 -5.39
N VAL A 374 -4.99 0.38 -6.68
CA VAL A 374 -4.05 -0.66 -7.17
C VAL A 374 -3.07 -0.09 -8.18
N THR A 375 -3.57 0.56 -9.23
CA THR A 375 -2.74 1.06 -10.36
C THR A 375 -1.86 2.22 -9.92
N PRO A 376 -0.51 2.13 -10.04
CA PRO A 376 0.38 3.26 -9.76
C PRO A 376 0.20 4.37 -10.80
N LYS A 377 0.13 5.64 -10.37
CA LYS A 377 0.03 6.81 -11.25
C LYS A 377 1.17 6.87 -12.28
N ALA A 378 2.39 6.58 -11.84
CA ALA A 378 3.56 6.53 -12.72
C ALA A 378 3.45 5.48 -13.83
N GLY A 379 2.96 4.27 -13.50
CA GLY A 379 2.73 3.20 -14.47
C GLY A 379 1.59 3.53 -15.43
N PHE A 380 0.51 4.13 -14.93
CA PHE A 380 -0.64 4.51 -15.76
C PHE A 380 -0.28 5.61 -16.78
N ASN A 381 0.71 6.46 -16.50
CA ASN A 381 1.17 7.49 -17.44
C ASN A 381 1.64 6.90 -18.79
N TYR A 382 1.90 5.60 -18.87
CA TYR A 382 2.19 4.91 -20.13
C TYR A 382 1.07 5.07 -21.18
N ILE A 383 -0.18 5.29 -20.76
CA ILE A 383 -1.31 5.60 -21.66
C ILE A 383 -1.02 6.82 -22.55
N ASN A 384 -0.28 7.82 -22.05
CA ASN A 384 0.10 9.01 -22.80
C ASN A 384 1.16 8.69 -23.88
N VAL A 385 2.02 7.70 -23.63
CA VAL A 385 2.95 7.18 -24.63
C VAL A 385 2.17 6.52 -25.76
N LEU A 386 1.23 5.63 -25.44
CA LEU A 386 0.37 4.96 -26.42
C LEU A 386 -0.41 5.97 -27.28
N ARG A 387 -0.94 7.02 -26.63
CA ARG A 387 -1.67 8.09 -27.31
C ARG A 387 -0.75 8.90 -28.25
N ARG A 388 0.43 9.32 -27.78
CA ARG A 388 1.39 10.12 -28.55
C ARG A 388 1.93 9.34 -29.74
N GLU A 389 2.23 8.07 -29.56
CA GLU A 389 2.74 7.18 -30.60
C GLU A 389 1.63 6.65 -31.54
N ARG A 390 0.37 7.01 -31.27
CA ARG A 390 -0.82 6.53 -32.02
C ARG A 390 -0.83 5.01 -32.21
N LYS A 391 -0.49 4.26 -31.14
CA LYS A 391 -0.44 2.79 -31.17
C LYS A 391 -1.80 2.16 -31.46
N PHE A 392 -2.88 2.86 -31.17
CA PHE A 392 -4.26 2.44 -31.44
C PHE A 392 -5.00 3.55 -32.17
N PRO A 393 -5.93 3.21 -33.09
CA PRO A 393 -6.76 4.20 -33.78
C PRO A 393 -7.59 5.03 -32.79
N LYS A 394 -8.17 4.37 -31.79
CA LYS A 394 -8.92 4.98 -30.70
C LYS A 394 -8.47 4.43 -29.36
N LEU A 395 -8.38 5.30 -28.34
CA LEU A 395 -7.95 4.96 -27.01
C LEU A 395 -8.91 5.56 -25.98
N ALA A 396 -9.39 4.74 -25.07
CA ALA A 396 -10.23 5.16 -23.95
C ALA A 396 -9.80 4.43 -22.68
N THR A 397 -10.27 4.90 -21.54
CA THR A 397 -9.96 4.27 -20.24
C THR A 397 -11.21 3.92 -19.45
N VAL A 398 -11.09 2.89 -18.60
CA VAL A 398 -12.12 2.50 -17.62
C VAL A 398 -11.45 2.42 -16.25
N ILE A 399 -12.05 3.04 -15.26
CA ILE A 399 -11.63 2.98 -13.87
C ILE A 399 -12.42 1.86 -13.19
N ASN A 400 -11.73 0.82 -12.77
CA ASN A 400 -12.34 -0.35 -12.13
C ASN A 400 -12.08 -0.37 -10.63
N GLY A 401 -13.01 -0.91 -9.85
CA GLY A 401 -12.84 -1.18 -8.43
C GLY A 401 -12.89 0.05 -7.53
N LEU A 402 -13.67 1.06 -7.88
CA LEU A 402 -13.87 2.25 -7.06
C LEU A 402 -14.62 1.93 -5.76
N ASP A 403 -14.05 2.34 -4.64
CA ASP A 403 -14.71 2.26 -3.34
C ASP A 403 -15.73 3.38 -3.17
N MET A 404 -17.02 3.05 -3.41
CA MET A 404 -18.12 3.99 -3.29
C MET A 404 -18.35 4.51 -1.86
N SER A 405 -17.80 3.84 -0.83
CA SER A 405 -17.91 4.27 0.56
C SER A 405 -17.04 5.48 0.86
N LYS A 406 -15.85 5.54 0.27
CA LYS A 406 -14.91 6.67 0.38
C LYS A 406 -15.48 7.95 -0.26
N ARG A 407 -16.32 7.81 -1.28
CA ARG A 407 -16.91 8.92 -2.05
C ARG A 407 -17.99 9.68 -1.28
N LYS A 408 -18.65 9.06 -0.28
CA LYS A 408 -19.65 9.73 0.56
C LYS A 408 -19.07 10.86 1.43
N ASN A 409 -17.78 10.84 1.68
CA ASN A 409 -17.09 11.82 2.53
C ASN A 409 -16.33 12.89 1.74
N SER A 410 -16.26 12.81 0.43
CA SER A 410 -15.61 13.83 -0.40
C SER A 410 -16.62 14.90 -0.80
N TYR A 411 -16.41 16.12 -0.35
CA TYR A 411 -17.19 17.30 -0.69
C TYR A 411 -17.21 17.54 -2.21
N GLY A 412 -18.38 17.41 -2.80
CA GLY A 412 -18.76 18.15 -3.98
C GLY A 412 -18.39 17.60 -5.35
N TYR A 413 -19.37 17.62 -6.22
CA TYR A 413 -19.33 17.42 -7.66
C TYR A 413 -19.00 16.00 -8.14
N GLY A 414 -19.97 15.11 -8.09
CA GLY A 414 -19.86 13.81 -8.68
C GLY A 414 -21.22 13.18 -8.97
N TYR A 415 -21.27 12.33 -9.90
CA TYR A 415 -22.37 11.56 -10.47
C TYR A 415 -23.47 11.08 -9.49
N GLY A 416 -23.18 10.99 -8.18
CA GLY A 416 -24.13 10.57 -7.14
C GLY A 416 -25.31 11.54 -6.89
N LYS A 417 -25.21 12.81 -7.30
CA LYS A 417 -26.34 13.77 -7.23
C LYS A 417 -27.26 13.68 -8.45
N LYS A 418 -26.82 13.08 -9.55
CA LYS A 418 -27.61 12.94 -10.79
C LYS A 418 -28.48 11.69 -10.79
N TYR A 419 -28.19 10.72 -9.90
CA TYR A 419 -29.01 9.52 -9.70
C TYR A 419 -29.58 9.52 -8.27
N GLY A 420 -30.58 10.30 -8.07
CA GLY A 420 -31.63 10.41 -7.08
C GLY A 420 -31.57 9.65 -5.75
N TYR A 421 -30.46 9.65 -5.00
CA TYR A 421 -30.42 9.23 -3.61
C TYR A 421 -29.92 10.35 -2.69
N GLY A 422 -30.81 11.30 -2.45
CA GLY A 422 -30.57 12.37 -1.49
C GLY A 422 -31.73 13.35 -1.50
N LYS A 423 -32.52 13.39 -0.42
CA LYS A 423 -33.53 14.41 -0.20
C LYS A 423 -32.89 15.80 -0.25
N GLY A 424 -33.19 16.55 -1.30
CA GLY A 424 -32.78 17.93 -1.43
C GLY A 424 -33.48 18.58 -2.62
N TYR A 425 -34.30 19.55 -2.34
CA TYR A 425 -35.06 20.34 -3.33
C TYR A 425 -34.15 20.96 -4.39
N GLY A 426 -34.34 20.62 -5.66
CA GLY A 426 -33.64 21.21 -6.78
C GLY A 426 -34.41 20.93 -8.09
N TYR A 427 -34.97 21.98 -8.69
CA TYR A 427 -35.63 21.94 -9.99
C TYR A 427 -34.66 21.43 -11.06
N GLY A 428 -35.02 20.31 -11.72
CA GLY A 428 -34.30 19.80 -12.87
C GLY A 428 -35.12 18.72 -13.55
N TYR A 429 -35.52 18.98 -14.79
CA TYR A 429 -36.21 18.03 -15.65
C TYR A 429 -35.40 16.74 -15.82
N GLY A 430 -35.88 15.63 -15.28
CA GLY A 430 -35.30 14.30 -15.46
C GLY A 430 -36.39 13.24 -15.36
N TYR A 431 -36.55 12.43 -16.40
CA TYR A 431 -37.41 11.26 -16.41
C TYR A 431 -37.01 10.30 -15.29
N GLY A 432 -37.86 10.24 -14.26
CA GLY A 432 -37.70 9.31 -13.15
C GLY A 432 -38.33 7.97 -13.48
N TYR A 433 -37.53 6.93 -13.59
CA TYR A 433 -37.99 5.56 -13.39
C TYR A 433 -37.80 5.20 -11.91
N GLY A 434 -38.94 4.99 -11.22
CA GLY A 434 -38.96 4.60 -9.81
C GLY A 434 -38.43 3.19 -9.64
N PHE A 435 -37.48 3.04 -8.70
CA PHE A 435 -37.12 1.73 -8.18
C PHE A 435 -38.02 1.40 -6.98
N GLU A 436 -38.83 0.36 -7.09
CA GLU A 436 -39.54 -0.20 -5.95
C GLU A 436 -38.53 -0.84 -4.98
N ALA A 437 -38.50 -0.30 -3.76
CA ALA A 437 -37.79 -0.92 -2.66
C ALA A 437 -38.57 -2.15 -2.21
N GLY A 438 -38.04 -3.34 -2.50
CA GLY A 438 -38.61 -4.60 -2.03
C GLY A 438 -38.74 -4.63 -0.50
N ASP A 439 -39.96 -4.84 -0.05
CA ASP A 439 -40.40 -5.00 1.33
C ASP A 439 -39.56 -6.04 2.09
N LYS A 440 -38.92 -5.62 3.16
CA LYS A 440 -38.44 -6.52 4.21
C LYS A 440 -39.65 -6.96 5.00
N LYS A 441 -40.18 -8.16 4.75
CA LYS A 441 -41.03 -8.85 5.69
C LYS A 441 -40.14 -9.61 6.70
N LYS A 442 -40.59 -9.51 7.96
CA LYS A 442 -40.11 -10.06 9.24
C LYS A 442 -39.36 -11.37 9.19
#